data_4b2ac806fb8e0965d0358d0d3416dc12
#
_entry.id   4b2ac806fb8e0965d0358d0d3416dc12
#
_cell.length_a   1.000
_cell.length_b   1.000
_cell.length_c   1.000
_cell.angle_alpha   90.00
_cell.angle_beta   90.00
_cell.angle_gamma   90.00
#
_symmetry.space_group_name_H-M   'P 1'
#
loop_
_entity.id
_entity.type
_entity.pdbx_description
1 polymer ?
#
loop_
_entity_poly.entity_id
_entity_poly.type
_entity_poly.pdbx_seq_one_letter_code
_entity_poly.pdbx_strand_id
1 'polypeptide(L)'
;MINFLSITGTISTIEDFWINESQENLGCYKLISLQDDNGGTTNFVVSPDTYILNNDILLPGDRVTGYYDGNAPVPLIYPPQYRALVMHKAQVFPNIKVSYFNNQLVSSDNQLKLNLSPSTLIVIRNGLLFSRNPVNRNLIVIYGATTRSIPAQTSPYKVIVLC
;
A
#
# COMPACT_ATOMS: atom_id res chain seq x y z
N MET A 1 -14.91 -6.49 -0.14
CA MET A 1 -13.75 -6.21 -1.02
C MET A 1 -13.08 -4.93 -0.56
N ILE A 2 -11.76 -4.94 -0.51
CA ILE A 2 -11.00 -3.73 -0.15
C ILE A 2 -11.02 -2.76 -1.32
N ASN A 3 -11.35 -1.50 -1.03
CA ASN A 3 -11.22 -0.41 -1.98
C ASN A 3 -9.98 0.41 -1.58
N PHE A 4 -8.84 0.14 -2.21
CA PHE A 4 -7.58 0.80 -1.87
C PHE A 4 -7.60 2.26 -2.31
N LEU A 5 -7.52 3.15 -1.33
CA LEU A 5 -7.26 4.57 -1.54
C LEU A 5 -5.90 4.92 -0.96
N SER A 6 -5.29 5.97 -1.47
CA SER A 6 -3.93 6.34 -1.06
C SER A 6 -3.81 7.82 -0.75
N ILE A 7 -2.89 8.13 0.16
CA ILE A 7 -2.50 9.49 0.48
C ILE A 7 -0.98 9.54 0.50
N THR A 8 -0.41 10.52 -0.18
CA THR A 8 1.02 10.77 -0.22
C THR A 8 1.32 12.07 0.53
N GLY A 9 2.34 12.04 1.35
CA GLY A 9 2.76 13.21 2.10
C GLY A 9 4.10 13.00 2.78
N THR A 10 4.54 14.01 3.51
CA THR A 10 5.78 13.96 4.28
C THR A 10 5.46 13.63 5.73
N ILE A 11 6.18 12.66 6.29
CA ILE A 11 6.03 12.29 7.70
C ILE A 11 6.48 13.45 8.57
N SER A 12 5.58 13.98 9.39
CA SER A 12 5.91 15.00 10.38
C SER A 12 6.28 14.37 11.72
N THR A 13 5.53 13.38 12.17
CA THR A 13 5.78 12.69 13.44
C THR A 13 5.44 11.21 13.33
N ILE A 14 6.12 10.41 14.16
CA ILE A 14 5.81 9.00 14.40
C ILE A 14 5.76 8.82 15.90
N GLU A 15 4.60 8.42 16.42
CA GLU A 15 4.36 8.27 17.84
C GLU A 15 3.77 6.89 18.14
N ASP A 16 3.93 6.41 19.36
CA ASP A 16 3.25 5.20 19.79
C ASP A 16 1.74 5.41 19.78
N PHE A 17 1.02 4.44 19.28
CA PHE A 17 -0.44 4.43 19.26
C PHE A 17 -0.94 3.45 20.32
N TRP A 18 -1.71 3.94 21.27
CA TRP A 18 -2.21 3.16 22.39
C TRP A 18 -3.48 2.39 21.97
N ILE A 19 -3.45 1.06 22.09
CA ILE A 19 -4.60 0.22 21.74
C ILE A 19 -5.15 -0.56 22.94
N ASN A 20 -4.28 -0.96 23.88
CA ASN A 20 -4.67 -1.66 25.10
C ASN A 20 -3.53 -1.61 26.11
N GLU A 21 -3.74 -2.20 27.30
CA GLU A 21 -2.76 -2.19 28.39
C GLU A 21 -1.78 -3.37 28.33
N SER A 22 -1.87 -4.24 27.32
CA SER A 22 -0.96 -5.38 27.20
C SER A 22 0.46 -4.91 26.93
N GLN A 23 1.41 -5.35 27.74
CA GLN A 23 2.82 -5.00 27.57
C GLN A 23 3.41 -5.54 26.28
N GLU A 24 2.90 -6.67 25.79
CA GLU A 24 3.36 -7.26 24.54
C GLU A 24 3.07 -6.39 23.33
N ASN A 25 2.03 -5.55 23.41
CA ASN A 25 1.63 -4.67 22.32
C ASN A 25 2.18 -3.25 22.44
N LEU A 26 2.83 -2.91 23.56
CA LEU A 26 3.42 -1.58 23.71
C LEU A 26 4.50 -1.35 22.66
N GLY A 27 4.38 -0.24 21.93
CA GLY A 27 5.32 0.11 20.89
C GLY A 27 5.12 -0.61 19.56
N CYS A 28 4.19 -1.54 19.46
CA CYS A 28 3.92 -2.28 18.20
C CYS A 28 2.99 -1.52 17.26
N TYR A 29 2.19 -0.59 17.77
CA TYR A 29 1.31 0.25 16.96
C TYR A 29 1.82 1.67 16.96
N LYS A 30 1.85 2.27 15.79
CA LYS A 30 2.35 3.64 15.60
C LYS A 30 1.28 4.50 14.97
N LEU A 31 1.29 5.78 15.33
CA LEU A 31 0.54 6.81 14.64
C LEU A 31 1.52 7.65 13.82
N ILE A 32 1.39 7.57 12.51
CA ILE A 32 2.21 8.35 11.59
C ILE A 32 1.37 9.51 11.08
N SER A 33 1.84 10.73 11.32
CA SER A 33 1.18 11.94 10.81
C SER A 33 1.87 12.37 9.51
N LEU A 34 1.07 12.49 8.45
CA LEU A 34 1.54 12.98 7.15
C LEU A 34 1.01 14.39 6.92
N GLN A 35 1.86 15.22 6.35
CA GLN A 35 1.45 16.49 5.78
C GLN A 35 1.44 16.38 4.27
N ASP A 36 0.29 16.62 3.66
CA ASP A 36 0.17 16.65 2.21
C ASP A 36 0.69 17.97 1.63
N ASP A 37 0.76 18.04 0.30
CA ASP A 37 1.33 19.20 -0.38
C ASP A 37 0.46 20.45 -0.25
N ASN A 38 -0.79 20.32 0.19
CA ASN A 38 -1.73 21.42 0.42
C ASN A 38 -1.74 21.89 1.89
N GLY A 39 -0.87 21.34 2.73
CA GLY A 39 -0.80 21.67 4.15
C GLY A 39 -1.79 20.93 5.04
N GLY A 40 -2.59 20.01 4.49
CA GLY A 40 -3.49 19.16 5.26
C GLY A 40 -2.71 18.09 6.00
N THR A 41 -3.28 17.63 7.11
CA THR A 41 -2.71 16.54 7.92
C THR A 41 -3.59 15.31 7.83
N THR A 42 -2.98 14.16 7.64
CA THR A 42 -3.62 12.84 7.69
C THR A 42 -2.84 11.95 8.62
N ASN A 43 -3.53 11.23 9.49
CA ASN A 43 -2.91 10.27 10.39
C ASN A 43 -3.16 8.85 9.91
N PHE A 44 -2.11 8.03 9.95
CA PHE A 44 -2.20 6.59 9.70
C PHE A 44 -1.88 5.81 10.97
N VAL A 45 -2.75 4.87 11.32
CA VAL A 45 -2.46 3.86 12.34
C VAL A 45 -1.72 2.72 11.65
N VAL A 46 -0.48 2.51 12.05
CA VAL A 46 0.37 1.45 11.51
C VAL A 46 0.46 0.33 12.55
N SER A 47 0.00 -0.85 12.16
CA SER A 47 -0.02 -2.03 13.01
C SER A 47 1.07 -3.02 12.58
N PRO A 48 1.31 -4.09 13.35
CA PRO A 48 2.19 -5.17 12.91
C PRO A 48 1.77 -5.81 11.58
N ASP A 49 0.49 -5.71 11.20
CA ASP A 49 -0.04 -6.25 9.95
C ASP A 49 0.13 -5.32 8.76
N THR A 50 0.53 -4.07 8.98
CA THR A 50 0.79 -3.14 7.90
C THR A 50 2.00 -3.60 7.10
N TYR A 51 1.85 -3.72 5.79
CA TYR A 51 2.96 -4.10 4.92
C TYR A 51 3.77 -2.88 4.54
N ILE A 52 5.05 -2.88 4.91
CA ILE A 52 6.00 -1.83 4.50
C ILE A 52 6.84 -2.38 3.36
N LEU A 53 6.67 -1.78 2.17
CA LEU A 53 7.37 -2.24 0.97
C LEU A 53 8.88 -2.16 1.16
N ASN A 54 9.59 -3.21 0.73
CA ASN A 54 11.05 -3.34 0.83
C ASN A 54 11.58 -3.36 2.28
N ASN A 55 10.73 -3.53 3.28
CA ASN A 55 11.11 -3.41 4.69
C ASN A 55 11.83 -2.09 5.00
N ASP A 56 11.47 -1.02 4.30
CA ASP A 56 12.08 0.29 4.49
C ASP A 56 11.84 0.79 5.92
N ILE A 57 12.84 1.47 6.46
CA ILE A 57 12.69 2.19 7.72
C ILE A 57 12.13 3.57 7.41
N LEU A 58 10.93 3.84 7.93
CA LEU A 58 10.26 5.12 7.73
C LEU A 58 10.60 6.06 8.88
N LEU A 59 11.03 7.27 8.57
CA LEU A 59 11.45 8.27 9.54
C LEU A 59 10.75 9.60 9.28
N PRO A 60 10.62 10.47 10.31
CA PRO A 60 10.17 11.85 10.08
C PRO A 60 11.02 12.53 9.01
N GLY A 61 10.36 13.26 8.12
CA GLY A 61 10.97 13.88 6.95
C GLY A 61 10.87 13.05 5.67
N ASP A 62 10.59 11.77 5.76
CA ASP A 62 10.42 10.91 4.58
C ASP A 62 9.09 11.23 3.88
N ARG A 63 9.14 11.23 2.54
CA ARG A 63 7.93 11.31 1.74
C ARG A 63 7.44 9.90 1.47
N VAL A 64 6.21 9.63 1.85
CA VAL A 64 5.63 8.27 1.79
C VAL A 64 4.22 8.30 1.22
N THR A 65 3.79 7.14 0.74
CA THR A 65 2.41 6.87 0.35
C THR A 65 1.85 5.81 1.28
N GLY A 66 0.69 6.08 1.86
CA GLY A 66 -0.06 5.13 2.66
C GLY A 66 -1.35 4.73 1.95
N TYR A 67 -1.74 3.47 2.08
CA TYR A 67 -2.95 2.91 1.48
C TYR A 67 -3.88 2.42 2.58
N TYR A 68 -5.16 2.69 2.40
CA TYR A 68 -6.21 2.29 3.33
C TYR A 68 -7.43 1.81 2.58
N ASP A 69 -8.34 1.16 3.29
CA ASP A 69 -9.60 0.70 2.70
C ASP A 69 -10.64 1.81 2.79
N GLY A 70 -11.02 2.33 1.62
CA GLY A 70 -12.07 3.37 1.53
C GLY A 70 -13.46 2.89 1.96
N ASN A 71 -13.67 1.56 2.06
CA ASN A 71 -14.94 0.98 2.52
C ASN A 71 -14.96 0.70 4.02
N ALA A 72 -13.83 0.81 4.71
CA ALA A 72 -13.77 0.59 6.14
C ALA A 72 -14.34 1.78 6.91
N PRO A 73 -15.04 1.56 8.04
CA PRO A 73 -15.46 2.67 8.90
C PRO A 73 -14.25 3.39 9.47
N VAL A 74 -14.36 4.70 9.60
CA VAL A 74 -13.32 5.56 10.17
C VAL A 74 -13.91 6.42 11.28
N PRO A 75 -13.10 6.81 12.29
CA PRO A 75 -13.55 7.77 13.30
C PRO A 75 -13.90 9.12 12.66
N LEU A 76 -14.93 9.77 13.16
CA LEU A 76 -15.31 11.12 12.73
C LEU A 76 -14.50 12.14 13.54
N ILE A 77 -13.20 12.21 13.26
CA ILE A 77 -12.27 13.11 13.94
C ILE A 77 -11.41 13.86 12.92
N TYR A 78 -10.81 14.95 13.38
CA TYR A 78 -9.81 15.69 12.61
C TYR A 78 -8.52 15.78 13.42
N PRO A 79 -7.33 15.52 12.84
CA PRO A 79 -7.10 15.08 11.45
C PRO A 79 -7.73 13.72 11.15
N PRO A 80 -8.04 13.44 9.85
CA PRO A 80 -8.53 12.11 9.49
C PRO A 80 -7.55 11.03 9.92
N GLN A 81 -8.08 9.90 10.38
CA GLN A 81 -7.27 8.78 10.85
C GLN A 81 -7.68 7.52 10.12
N TYR A 82 -6.74 6.91 9.43
CA TYR A 82 -6.97 5.70 8.64
C TYR A 82 -6.05 4.59 9.11
N ARG A 83 -6.52 3.35 8.98
CA ARG A 83 -5.69 2.18 9.21
C ARG A 83 -4.86 1.92 7.97
N ALA A 84 -3.54 1.97 8.10
CA ALA A 84 -2.64 1.71 6.99
C ALA A 84 -2.58 0.20 6.69
N LEU A 85 -2.88 -0.15 5.45
CA LEU A 85 -2.74 -1.53 4.95
C LEU A 85 -1.36 -1.75 4.35
N VAL A 86 -0.89 -0.78 3.58
CA VAL A 86 0.40 -0.79 2.90
C VAL A 86 0.99 0.62 2.99
N MET A 87 2.28 0.70 3.17
CA MET A 87 3.02 1.97 3.06
C MET A 87 4.33 1.75 2.31
N HIS A 88 4.76 2.77 1.60
CA HIS A 88 6.07 2.76 0.94
C HIS A 88 6.60 4.19 0.80
N LYS A 89 7.92 4.32 0.67
CA LYS A 89 8.52 5.60 0.31
C LYS A 89 8.04 6.01 -1.07
N ALA A 90 7.68 7.28 -1.21
CA ALA A 90 7.26 7.82 -2.49
C ALA A 90 8.43 7.84 -3.46
N GLN A 91 8.19 7.41 -4.68
CA GLN A 91 9.23 7.30 -5.69
C GLN A 91 8.66 7.60 -7.08
N VAL A 92 9.53 8.08 -7.97
CA VAL A 92 9.15 8.39 -9.34
C VAL A 92 9.14 7.12 -10.20
N PHE A 93 10.11 6.22 -9.97
CA PHE A 93 10.27 4.99 -10.73
C PHE A 93 10.94 3.91 -9.87
N PRO A 94 10.54 2.65 -10.01
CA PRO A 94 9.41 2.13 -10.77
C PRO A 94 8.07 2.56 -10.21
N ASN A 95 7.00 2.41 -11.01
CA ASN A 95 5.64 2.70 -10.56
C ASN A 95 5.13 1.61 -9.62
N ILE A 96 4.26 2.00 -8.71
CA ILE A 96 3.64 1.09 -7.74
C ILE A 96 2.12 1.25 -7.82
N LYS A 97 1.42 0.12 -7.95
CA LYS A 97 -0.04 0.05 -7.91
C LYS A 97 -0.46 -0.95 -6.84
N VAL A 98 -1.34 -0.53 -5.96
CA VAL A 98 -1.95 -1.41 -4.95
C VAL A 98 -3.44 -1.45 -5.23
N SER A 99 -3.96 -2.62 -5.57
CA SER A 99 -5.37 -2.78 -5.94
C SER A 99 -5.77 -4.24 -5.87
N TYR A 100 -7.08 -4.47 -5.86
CA TYR A 100 -7.65 -5.75 -6.22
C TYR A 100 -7.58 -5.90 -7.74
N PHE A 101 -7.13 -7.06 -8.21
CA PHE A 101 -7.09 -7.41 -9.62
C PHE A 101 -8.01 -8.59 -9.88
N ASN A 102 -8.84 -8.49 -10.90
CA ASN A 102 -9.87 -9.48 -11.22
C ASN A 102 -9.27 -10.71 -11.94
N ASN A 103 -10.15 -11.55 -12.48
CA ASN A 103 -9.74 -12.76 -13.19
C ASN A 103 -9.02 -12.50 -14.51
N GLN A 104 -9.05 -11.29 -15.02
CA GLN A 104 -8.30 -10.86 -16.21
C GLN A 104 -7.06 -10.02 -15.84
N LEU A 105 -6.73 -9.94 -14.54
CA LEU A 105 -5.64 -9.13 -14.00
C LEU A 105 -5.79 -7.65 -14.33
N VAL A 106 -7.02 -7.17 -14.28
CA VAL A 106 -7.35 -5.74 -14.41
C VAL A 106 -7.66 -5.18 -13.03
N SER A 107 -7.06 -4.04 -12.70
CA SER A 107 -7.30 -3.35 -11.43
C SER A 107 -8.75 -2.91 -11.28
N SER A 108 -9.22 -2.78 -10.03
CA SER A 108 -10.60 -2.39 -9.73
C SER A 108 -11.02 -1.07 -10.35
N ASP A 109 -10.08 -0.13 -10.51
CA ASP A 109 -10.34 1.17 -11.13
C ASP A 109 -10.26 1.14 -12.65
N ASN A 110 -10.04 -0.02 -13.25
CA ASN A 110 -9.90 -0.24 -14.70
C ASN A 110 -8.77 0.56 -15.35
N GLN A 111 -7.73 0.90 -14.59
CA GLN A 111 -6.62 1.71 -15.09
C GLN A 111 -5.39 0.89 -15.47
N LEU A 112 -5.24 -0.32 -14.95
CA LEU A 112 -4.06 -1.14 -15.20
C LEU A 112 -4.42 -2.59 -15.41
N LYS A 113 -3.87 -3.17 -16.49
CA LYS A 113 -3.95 -4.61 -16.78
C LYS A 113 -2.54 -5.19 -16.79
N LEU A 114 -2.40 -6.36 -16.16
CA LEU A 114 -1.12 -7.04 -16.07
C LEU A 114 -1.02 -8.14 -17.13
N ASN A 115 0.09 -8.13 -17.86
CA ASN A 115 0.50 -9.21 -18.73
C ASN A 115 1.71 -9.88 -18.08
N LEU A 116 1.46 -10.96 -17.35
CA LEU A 116 2.52 -11.67 -16.65
C LEU A 116 3.45 -12.35 -17.66
N SER A 117 4.74 -12.29 -17.39
CA SER A 117 5.77 -12.92 -18.21
C SER A 117 6.60 -13.88 -17.35
N PRO A 118 7.40 -14.77 -17.97
CA PRO A 118 8.31 -15.62 -17.19
C PRO A 118 9.31 -14.85 -16.32
N SER A 119 9.60 -13.59 -16.67
CA SER A 119 10.51 -12.74 -15.92
C SER A 119 9.82 -11.98 -14.78
N THR A 120 8.49 -12.03 -14.66
CA THR A 120 7.78 -11.41 -13.56
C THR A 120 7.99 -12.22 -12.30
N LEU A 121 8.54 -11.58 -11.26
CA LEU A 121 8.69 -12.20 -9.95
C LEU A 121 7.39 -12.06 -9.17
N ILE A 122 6.79 -13.18 -8.78
CA ILE A 122 5.55 -13.20 -8.01
C ILE A 122 5.82 -13.82 -6.65
N VAL A 123 5.61 -13.05 -5.59
CA VAL A 123 5.89 -13.45 -4.21
C VAL A 123 4.70 -13.15 -3.31
N ILE A 124 4.68 -13.78 -2.14
CA ILE A 124 3.77 -13.42 -1.05
C ILE A 124 4.46 -12.45 -0.09
N ARG A 125 3.75 -12.01 0.95
CA ARG A 125 4.22 -10.93 1.84
C ARG A 125 5.56 -11.22 2.51
N ASN A 126 5.85 -12.48 2.82
CA ASN A 126 7.10 -12.86 3.46
C ASN A 126 8.26 -13.11 2.49
N GLY A 127 8.06 -12.85 1.21
CA GLY A 127 9.09 -12.98 0.18
C GLY A 127 9.20 -14.36 -0.47
N LEU A 128 8.39 -15.32 -0.05
CA LEU A 128 8.38 -16.64 -0.69
C LEU A 128 7.66 -16.58 -2.04
N LEU A 129 8.11 -17.40 -2.98
CA LEU A 129 7.50 -17.47 -4.30
C LEU A 129 6.05 -17.93 -4.21
N PHE A 130 5.18 -17.23 -4.93
CA PHE A 130 3.79 -17.60 -5.07
C PHE A 130 3.62 -18.53 -6.26
N SER A 131 3.12 -19.74 -6.00
CA SER A 131 3.07 -20.82 -7.00
C SER A 131 1.71 -20.99 -7.66
N ARG A 132 0.76 -20.12 -7.36
CA ARG A 132 -0.59 -20.16 -7.93
C ARG A 132 -0.82 -18.99 -8.88
N ASN A 133 -2.01 -18.95 -9.48
CA ASN A 133 -2.42 -17.83 -10.31
C ASN A 133 -2.81 -16.65 -9.40
N PRO A 134 -2.25 -15.45 -9.59
CA PRO A 134 -2.56 -14.31 -8.71
C PRO A 134 -3.88 -13.60 -9.02
N VAL A 135 -4.73 -14.14 -9.88
CA VAL A 135 -6.02 -13.52 -10.20
C VAL A 135 -6.96 -13.48 -8.99
N ASN A 136 -7.88 -12.53 -9.00
CA ASN A 136 -8.92 -12.34 -7.97
C ASN A 136 -8.31 -12.14 -6.58
N ARG A 137 -7.26 -11.31 -6.49
CA ARG A 137 -6.54 -11.05 -5.26
C ARG A 137 -6.10 -9.60 -5.16
N ASN A 138 -5.83 -9.18 -3.93
CA ASN A 138 -5.19 -7.90 -3.66
C ASN A 138 -3.69 -8.03 -3.95
N LEU A 139 -3.17 -7.14 -4.78
CA LEU A 139 -1.78 -7.19 -5.24
C LEU A 139 -1.10 -5.84 -5.04
N ILE A 140 0.20 -5.90 -4.74
CA ILE A 140 1.11 -4.77 -4.96
C ILE A 140 1.87 -5.07 -6.24
N VAL A 141 1.80 -4.16 -7.21
CA VAL A 141 2.41 -4.34 -8.52
C VAL A 141 3.48 -3.29 -8.71
N ILE A 142 4.69 -3.74 -9.04
CA ILE A 142 5.83 -2.87 -9.32
C ILE A 142 6.12 -3.00 -10.82
N TYR A 143 6.00 -1.88 -11.54
CA TYR A 143 6.02 -1.90 -13.00
C TYR A 143 6.69 -0.65 -13.58
N GLY A 144 7.07 -0.76 -14.84
CA GLY A 144 7.67 0.32 -15.60
C GLY A 144 6.75 0.83 -16.70
N ALA A 145 7.17 0.66 -17.94
CA ALA A 145 6.44 1.15 -19.10
C ALA A 145 5.06 0.51 -19.23
N THR A 146 4.12 1.30 -19.71
CA THR A 146 2.74 0.86 -20.02
C THR A 146 2.36 1.27 -21.43
N THR A 147 1.36 0.59 -21.98
CA THR A 147 0.67 1.07 -23.18
C THR A 147 -0.15 2.33 -22.84
N ARG A 148 -0.60 3.04 -23.86
CA ARG A 148 -1.46 4.24 -23.70
C ARG A 148 -2.94 3.92 -23.82
N SER A 149 -3.32 2.67 -23.67
CA SER A 149 -4.72 2.24 -23.69
C SER A 149 -5.39 2.43 -22.32
N ILE A 150 -6.71 2.20 -22.27
CA ILE A 150 -7.48 2.12 -21.03
C ILE A 150 -8.20 0.79 -21.00
N PRO A 151 -7.83 -0.14 -20.10
CA PRO A 151 -6.73 -0.02 -19.15
C PRO A 151 -5.36 0.00 -19.83
N ALA A 152 -4.42 0.72 -19.24
CA ALA A 152 -3.02 0.64 -19.63
C ALA A 152 -2.52 -0.78 -19.34
N GLN A 153 -1.64 -1.31 -20.18
CA GLN A 153 -1.11 -2.66 -20.04
C GLN A 153 0.38 -2.63 -19.74
N THR A 154 0.81 -3.51 -18.86
CA THR A 154 2.22 -3.62 -18.49
C THR A 154 2.59 -5.07 -18.20
N SER A 155 3.87 -5.40 -18.43
CA SER A 155 4.48 -6.62 -17.90
C SER A 155 5.25 -6.22 -16.64
N PRO A 156 4.71 -6.50 -15.44
CA PRO A 156 5.31 -6.00 -14.22
C PRO A 156 6.64 -6.68 -13.91
N TYR A 157 7.49 -5.96 -13.18
CA TYR A 157 8.74 -6.52 -12.67
C TYR A 157 8.49 -7.47 -11.51
N LYS A 158 7.60 -7.07 -10.61
CA LYS A 158 7.32 -7.81 -9.38
C LYS A 158 5.86 -7.63 -8.99
N VAL A 159 5.28 -8.71 -8.51
CA VAL A 159 3.93 -8.73 -7.95
C VAL A 159 4.02 -9.33 -6.54
N ILE A 160 3.45 -8.64 -5.56
CA ILE A 160 3.35 -9.12 -4.20
C ILE A 160 1.88 -9.42 -3.92
N VAL A 161 1.60 -10.67 -3.62
CA VAL A 161 0.24 -11.12 -3.31
C VAL A 161 -0.01 -10.86 -1.83
N LEU A 162 -1.03 -10.05 -1.54
CA LEU A 162 -1.41 -9.68 -0.17
C LEU A 162 -2.39 -10.73 0.37
N CYS A 163 -1.89 -11.81 0.90
CA CYS A 163 -2.70 -12.83 1.54
C CYS A 163 -2.38 -13.03 3.01
#